data_5cc7dca64831d7f485139de360c11edd
#
_entry.id   5cc7dca64831d7f485139de360c11edd
#
_cell.length_a   1.000
_cell.length_b   1.000
_cell.length_c   1.000
_cell.angle_alpha   90.00
_cell.angle_beta   90.00
_cell.angle_gamma   90.00
#
_symmetry.space_group_name_H-M   'P 1'
#
loop_
_entity.id
_entity.type
_entity.pdbx_description
1 polymer ?
#
loop_
_entity_poly.entity_id
_entity_poly.type
_entity_poly.pdbx_seq_one_letter_code
_entity_poly.pdbx_strand_id
1 'polypeptide(L)'
;MAERTSSGPRIYSIAAHRGFADALVAGLVPRYFDEEFGLARLTLLLPSSRAARTVSEAFIRHAGESGRAGLLMPRMALVGDLDLDETLGALIDPLGASDIPPAVEPTRRWLELAGMLRTEMQAEGRQLPPDAALLRLARELASTMDRLLAEQVAPDDLLGDAVLNEVGSLANHWQDSIRLFARVQQRWRARLDERSEIDAATRRNLLFERAARKWRETPPTTPIVAAGVTSAAPALARLLRVIADLPQGAVILPDLDLAMGEEAWGELGRAGQADEPGGAVFARGDAVTHPQYHLKLLLNRMGVARGEVRPWHRRGISAAEPTRSHAISSLFLPPQASRAWIDLDASKRRLSGARQIESATSEEEAQAIALMVREALEVPERRVAVVTPDRSLARRVAQHLGRWNITADDTAGRPLSLTPAGRL
;
A
#
# COMPACT_ATOMS: atom_id res chain seq x y z
N MET A 1 -35.45 -2.28 10.45
CA MET A 1 -35.64 -0.99 9.74
C MET A 1 -34.76 -1.05 8.51
N ALA A 2 -35.35 -1.36 7.36
CA ALA A 2 -34.64 -1.57 6.11
C ALA A 2 -33.99 -0.24 5.66
N GLU A 3 -32.68 -0.18 5.66
CA GLU A 3 -31.96 0.92 5.05
C GLU A 3 -32.24 0.95 3.56
N ARG A 4 -32.70 2.11 3.09
CA ARG A 4 -32.87 2.41 1.68
C ARG A 4 -31.58 2.01 0.92
N THR A 5 -31.72 1.17 -0.08
CA THR A 5 -30.71 0.83 -1.06
C THR A 5 -30.15 2.12 -1.67
N SER A 6 -29.02 2.61 -1.18
CA SER A 6 -28.32 3.71 -1.82
C SER A 6 -27.71 3.20 -3.12
N SER A 7 -28.11 3.77 -4.24
CA SER A 7 -27.73 3.38 -5.60
C SER A 7 -26.27 3.67 -5.98
N GLY A 8 -25.37 3.93 -5.04
CA GLY A 8 -23.96 4.27 -5.28
C GLY A 8 -23.00 3.28 -4.64
N PRO A 9 -21.71 3.32 -5.04
CA PRO A 9 -20.67 2.43 -4.51
C PRO A 9 -20.49 2.62 -3.01
N ARG A 10 -20.23 1.52 -2.28
CA ARG A 10 -20.01 1.55 -0.83
C ARG A 10 -18.57 1.76 -0.51
N ILE A 11 -18.15 3.03 -0.52
CA ILE A 11 -16.79 3.45 -0.22
C ILE A 11 -16.80 4.38 0.99
N TYR A 12 -15.88 4.11 1.91
CA TYR A 12 -15.79 4.83 3.17
C TYR A 12 -14.36 5.25 3.44
N SER A 13 -14.18 6.28 4.27
CA SER A 13 -12.89 6.71 4.78
C SER A 13 -12.89 6.74 6.30
N ILE A 14 -11.78 6.30 6.91
CA ILE A 14 -11.48 6.48 8.33
C ILE A 14 -10.47 7.61 8.42
N ALA A 15 -10.85 8.69 9.11
CA ALA A 15 -10.00 9.88 9.25
C ALA A 15 -8.75 9.60 10.10
N ALA A 16 -7.65 10.30 9.82
CA ALA A 16 -6.33 10.12 10.44
C ALA A 16 -6.31 10.26 11.98
N HIS A 17 -7.20 11.07 12.57
CA HIS A 17 -7.28 11.21 14.01
C HIS A 17 -7.87 9.98 14.72
N ARG A 18 -8.28 8.95 14.00
CA ARG A 18 -8.82 7.69 14.54
C ARG A 18 -7.80 6.57 14.38
N GLY A 19 -7.71 5.68 15.36
CA GLY A 19 -6.99 4.41 15.19
C GLY A 19 -7.67 3.57 14.10
N PHE A 20 -7.01 3.40 12.94
CA PHE A 20 -7.64 2.77 11.78
C PHE A 20 -8.22 1.38 12.11
N ALA A 21 -7.43 0.50 12.72
CA ALA A 21 -7.86 -0.88 13.00
C ALA A 21 -9.02 -0.93 14.00
N ASP A 22 -8.97 -0.13 15.07
CA ASP A 22 -10.03 -0.10 16.09
C ASP A 22 -11.32 0.49 15.51
N ALA A 23 -11.22 1.59 14.73
CA ALA A 23 -12.38 2.16 14.07
C ALA A 23 -12.98 1.24 12.99
N LEU A 24 -12.11 0.50 12.27
CA LEU A 24 -12.53 -0.51 11.31
C LEU A 24 -13.37 -1.59 12.00
N VAL A 25 -12.82 -2.21 13.05
CA VAL A 25 -13.48 -3.29 13.80
C VAL A 25 -14.78 -2.81 14.44
N ALA A 26 -14.78 -1.65 15.09
CA ALA A 26 -15.97 -1.05 15.70
C ALA A 26 -17.13 -0.85 14.69
N GLY A 27 -16.81 -0.67 13.42
CA GLY A 27 -17.80 -0.56 12.36
C GLY A 27 -18.15 -1.89 11.67
N LEU A 28 -17.20 -2.85 11.59
CA LEU A 28 -17.42 -4.17 10.98
C LEU A 28 -18.35 -5.04 11.84
N VAL A 29 -18.10 -5.11 13.14
CA VAL A 29 -18.84 -5.99 14.06
C VAL A 29 -20.36 -5.72 13.98
N PRO A 30 -20.89 -4.52 14.17
CA PRO A 30 -22.33 -4.31 14.16
C PRO A 30 -22.96 -4.48 12.77
N ARG A 31 -22.18 -4.50 11.67
CA ARG A 31 -22.69 -4.65 10.31
C ARG A 31 -22.70 -6.08 9.79
N TYR A 32 -21.73 -6.88 10.21
CA TYR A 32 -21.45 -8.19 9.62
C TYR A 32 -21.44 -9.34 10.64
N PHE A 33 -21.70 -9.05 11.90
CA PHE A 33 -21.79 -10.08 12.93
C PHE A 33 -23.05 -10.91 12.73
N ASP A 34 -22.87 -12.22 12.67
CA ASP A 34 -23.90 -13.23 12.60
C ASP A 34 -23.97 -13.94 13.97
N GLU A 35 -25.19 -14.24 14.47
CA GLU A 35 -25.36 -14.85 15.79
C GLU A 35 -24.77 -16.27 15.89
N GLU A 36 -24.81 -17.02 14.78
CA GLU A 36 -24.33 -18.40 14.71
C GLU A 36 -22.84 -18.48 14.33
N PHE A 37 -22.41 -17.67 13.35
CA PHE A 37 -21.09 -17.75 12.73
C PHE A 37 -20.15 -16.59 13.10
N GLY A 38 -20.56 -15.68 13.96
CA GLY A 38 -19.76 -14.50 14.31
C GLY A 38 -19.40 -13.69 13.07
N LEU A 39 -18.11 -13.54 12.79
CA LEU A 39 -17.61 -12.89 11.55
C LEU A 39 -17.03 -13.89 10.54
N ALA A 40 -17.16 -15.19 10.74
CA ALA A 40 -16.53 -16.20 9.88
C ALA A 40 -16.98 -16.16 8.42
N ARG A 41 -18.18 -15.61 8.16
CA ARG A 41 -18.69 -15.41 6.79
C ARG A 41 -18.11 -14.17 6.10
N LEU A 42 -17.53 -13.23 6.85
CA LEU A 42 -16.91 -12.04 6.30
C LEU A 42 -15.53 -12.37 5.73
N THR A 43 -15.28 -11.97 4.51
CA THR A 43 -13.94 -11.93 3.94
C THR A 43 -13.40 -10.51 3.99
N LEU A 44 -12.25 -10.33 4.63
CA LEU A 44 -11.57 -9.06 4.79
C LEU A 44 -10.28 -9.06 3.97
N LEU A 45 -10.24 -8.22 2.92
CA LEU A 45 -9.07 -8.01 2.10
C LEU A 45 -8.20 -6.90 2.70
N LEU A 46 -6.94 -7.20 2.98
CA LEU A 46 -6.00 -6.32 3.66
C LEU A 46 -4.73 -6.13 2.83
N PRO A 47 -4.00 -5.01 2.98
CA PRO A 47 -2.83 -4.73 2.14
C PRO A 47 -1.60 -5.59 2.47
N SER A 48 -1.47 -6.10 3.69
CA SER A 48 -0.29 -6.85 4.13
C SER A 48 -0.56 -7.72 5.36
N SER A 49 0.34 -8.66 5.63
CA SER A 49 0.32 -9.50 6.84
C SER A 49 0.40 -8.67 8.14
N ARG A 50 1.10 -7.54 8.11
CA ARG A 50 1.14 -6.60 9.25
C ARG A 50 -0.21 -5.97 9.51
N ALA A 51 -0.91 -5.54 8.46
CA ALA A 51 -2.26 -5.01 8.60
C ALA A 51 -3.20 -6.08 9.16
N ALA A 52 -3.09 -7.33 8.69
CA ALA A 52 -3.88 -8.44 9.20
C ALA A 52 -3.64 -8.67 10.71
N ARG A 53 -2.37 -8.68 11.14
CA ARG A 53 -2.01 -8.80 12.56
C ARG A 53 -2.60 -7.65 13.38
N THR A 54 -2.43 -6.41 12.95
CA THR A 54 -2.95 -5.23 13.68
C THR A 54 -4.48 -5.26 13.79
N VAL A 55 -5.16 -5.67 12.72
CA VAL A 55 -6.62 -5.82 12.73
C VAL A 55 -7.06 -6.99 13.62
N SER A 56 -6.33 -8.12 13.62
CA SER A 56 -6.59 -9.24 14.53
C SER A 56 -6.49 -8.81 16.00
N GLU A 57 -5.47 -8.06 16.35
CA GLU A 57 -5.31 -7.49 17.69
C GLU A 57 -6.45 -6.52 18.06
N ALA A 58 -6.94 -5.74 17.11
CA ALA A 58 -8.09 -4.86 17.32
C ALA A 58 -9.39 -5.66 17.57
N PHE A 59 -9.59 -6.77 16.88
CA PHE A 59 -10.72 -7.68 17.16
C PHE A 59 -10.65 -8.27 18.55
N ILE A 60 -9.46 -8.69 19.02
CA ILE A 60 -9.25 -9.24 20.35
C ILE A 60 -9.60 -8.18 21.42
N ARG A 61 -9.12 -6.94 21.26
CA ARG A 61 -9.45 -5.83 22.16
C ARG A 61 -10.95 -5.58 22.19
N HIS A 62 -11.57 -5.47 21.03
CA HIS A 62 -13.01 -5.23 20.93
C HIS A 62 -13.86 -6.33 21.58
N ALA A 63 -13.46 -7.60 21.47
CA ALA A 63 -14.13 -8.71 22.11
C ALA A 63 -14.00 -8.60 23.65
N GLY A 64 -12.81 -8.29 24.16
CA GLY A 64 -12.56 -8.09 25.60
C GLY A 64 -13.39 -6.93 26.18
N GLU A 65 -13.41 -5.77 25.51
CA GLU A 65 -14.22 -4.62 25.92
C GLU A 65 -15.74 -4.88 25.90
N SER A 66 -16.17 -5.75 25.00
CA SER A 66 -17.58 -6.16 24.87
C SER A 66 -18.00 -7.27 25.83
N GLY A 67 -17.11 -7.75 26.70
CA GLY A 67 -17.36 -8.85 27.65
C GLY A 67 -17.63 -10.19 26.98
N ARG A 68 -17.27 -10.38 25.71
CA ARG A 68 -17.46 -11.63 24.96
C ARG A 68 -16.32 -12.58 25.25
N ALA A 69 -16.62 -13.83 25.58
CA ALA A 69 -15.63 -14.87 25.81
C ALA A 69 -14.83 -15.28 24.55
N GLY A 70 -15.35 -14.94 23.37
CA GLY A 70 -14.69 -15.22 22.09
C GLY A 70 -15.43 -14.57 20.92
N LEU A 71 -14.72 -14.43 19.81
CA LEU A 71 -15.25 -13.94 18.55
C LEU A 71 -14.69 -14.78 17.39
N LEU A 72 -15.56 -15.39 16.61
CA LEU A 72 -15.14 -16.02 15.37
C LEU A 72 -14.67 -14.95 14.38
N MET A 73 -13.38 -15.03 14.02
CA MET A 73 -12.69 -14.03 13.20
C MET A 73 -13.14 -14.09 11.75
N PRO A 74 -13.08 -12.97 11.02
CA PRO A 74 -13.27 -12.98 9.57
C PRO A 74 -12.12 -13.73 8.88
N ARG A 75 -12.40 -14.26 7.69
CA ARG A 75 -11.34 -14.72 6.80
C ARG A 75 -10.56 -13.51 6.31
N MET A 76 -9.25 -13.49 6.56
CA MET A 76 -8.36 -12.42 6.10
C MET A 76 -7.56 -12.88 4.89
N ALA A 77 -7.54 -12.07 3.84
CA ALA A 77 -6.76 -12.29 2.64
C ALA A 77 -5.94 -11.06 2.29
N LEU A 78 -4.71 -11.26 1.81
CA LEU A 78 -3.77 -10.20 1.54
C LEU A 78 -3.77 -9.85 0.05
N VAL A 79 -3.88 -8.56 -0.29
CA VAL A 79 -3.88 -8.09 -1.69
C VAL A 79 -2.56 -7.45 -2.12
N GLY A 80 -1.65 -7.19 -1.17
CA GLY A 80 -0.39 -6.46 -1.38
C GLY A 80 0.84 -7.33 -1.61
N ASP A 81 0.86 -8.55 -1.10
CA ASP A 81 2.00 -9.45 -1.20
C ASP A 81 1.98 -10.21 -2.54
N LEU A 82 3.16 -10.40 -3.14
CA LEU A 82 3.30 -11.14 -4.40
C LEU A 82 3.05 -12.65 -4.24
N ASP A 83 3.15 -13.14 -3.00
CA ASP A 83 2.91 -14.56 -2.64
C ASP A 83 1.40 -14.90 -2.46
N LEU A 84 0.56 -14.31 -3.29
CA LEU A 84 -0.90 -14.39 -3.22
C LEU A 84 -1.50 -15.77 -3.49
N ASP A 85 -0.69 -16.76 -3.78
CA ASP A 85 -1.16 -18.00 -4.42
C ASP A 85 -2.04 -18.87 -3.53
N GLU A 86 -1.85 -18.90 -2.22
CA GLU A 86 -2.59 -19.87 -1.39
C GLU A 86 -3.89 -19.29 -0.82
N THR A 87 -3.89 -18.02 -0.39
CA THR A 87 -5.02 -17.48 0.36
C THR A 87 -6.04 -16.78 -0.54
N LEU A 88 -5.58 -16.01 -1.53
CA LEU A 88 -6.46 -15.31 -2.47
C LEU A 88 -6.89 -16.22 -3.61
N GLY A 89 -6.02 -17.12 -4.07
CA GLY A 89 -6.34 -18.08 -5.12
C GLY A 89 -7.58 -18.90 -4.79
N ALA A 90 -7.65 -19.45 -3.59
CA ALA A 90 -8.79 -20.22 -3.11
C ALA A 90 -10.07 -19.39 -2.92
N LEU A 91 -9.95 -18.09 -2.66
CA LEU A 91 -11.07 -17.17 -2.52
C LEU A 91 -11.63 -16.73 -3.88
N ILE A 92 -10.73 -16.44 -4.81
CA ILE A 92 -11.04 -15.92 -6.15
C ILE A 92 -11.47 -17.05 -7.08
N ASP A 93 -10.87 -18.22 -6.91
CA ASP A 93 -11.19 -19.41 -7.69
C ASP A 93 -11.08 -20.69 -6.85
N PRO A 94 -12.17 -21.08 -6.17
CA PRO A 94 -12.20 -22.30 -5.36
C PRO A 94 -12.00 -23.59 -6.18
N LEU A 95 -12.09 -23.53 -7.51
CA LEU A 95 -11.88 -24.67 -8.42
C LEU A 95 -10.49 -24.67 -9.07
N GLY A 96 -9.62 -23.73 -8.70
CA GLY A 96 -8.27 -23.58 -9.24
C GLY A 96 -8.22 -22.76 -10.54
N ALA A 97 -7.25 -21.84 -10.62
CA ALA A 97 -6.98 -21.04 -11.81
C ALA A 97 -6.17 -21.84 -12.84
N SER A 98 -6.67 -23.00 -13.26
CA SER A 98 -5.95 -23.91 -14.17
C SER A 98 -5.64 -23.32 -15.54
N ASP A 99 -6.36 -22.27 -15.93
CA ASP A 99 -6.19 -21.52 -17.18
C ASP A 99 -5.26 -20.31 -17.06
N ILE A 100 -4.83 -19.92 -15.85
CA ILE A 100 -3.83 -18.87 -15.65
C ILE A 100 -2.46 -19.55 -15.48
N PRO A 101 -1.47 -19.23 -16.33
CA PRO A 101 -0.15 -19.83 -16.24
C PRO A 101 0.49 -19.67 -14.85
N PRO A 102 1.32 -20.61 -14.42
CA PRO A 102 2.02 -20.52 -13.14
C PRO A 102 3.02 -19.35 -13.15
N ALA A 103 3.23 -18.77 -11.98
CA ALA A 103 4.27 -17.77 -11.81
C ALA A 103 5.65 -18.42 -11.77
N VAL A 104 6.63 -17.76 -12.39
CA VAL A 104 8.03 -18.16 -12.31
C VAL A 104 8.53 -18.05 -10.85
N GLU A 105 9.35 -19.03 -10.43
CA GLU A 105 9.97 -19.02 -9.11
C GLU A 105 10.94 -17.83 -8.97
N PRO A 106 10.88 -17.03 -7.87
CA PRO A 106 11.65 -15.81 -7.74
C PRO A 106 13.17 -15.98 -7.85
N THR A 107 13.75 -17.00 -7.23
CA THR A 107 15.20 -17.25 -7.28
C THR A 107 15.68 -17.59 -8.67
N ARG A 108 14.93 -18.45 -9.39
CA ARG A 108 15.20 -18.78 -10.78
C ARG A 108 15.13 -17.51 -11.65
N ARG A 109 14.12 -16.67 -11.47
CA ARG A 109 13.98 -15.40 -12.17
C ARG A 109 15.22 -14.52 -12.00
N TRP A 110 15.70 -14.34 -10.77
CA TRP A 110 16.88 -13.51 -10.51
C TRP A 110 18.14 -14.05 -11.17
N LEU A 111 18.35 -15.37 -11.14
CA LEU A 111 19.51 -16.01 -11.75
C LEU A 111 19.46 -15.89 -13.28
N GLU A 112 18.32 -16.12 -13.90
CA GLU A 112 18.16 -15.97 -15.35
C GLU A 112 18.31 -14.53 -15.80
N LEU A 113 17.72 -13.55 -15.10
CA LEU A 113 17.91 -12.14 -15.36
C LEU A 113 19.38 -11.70 -15.21
N ALA A 114 20.10 -12.24 -14.22
CA ALA A 114 21.53 -11.99 -14.08
C ALA A 114 22.31 -12.52 -15.29
N GLY A 115 21.97 -13.70 -15.81
CA GLY A 115 22.54 -14.25 -17.04
C GLY A 115 22.26 -13.39 -18.27
N MET A 116 21.02 -12.90 -18.42
CA MET A 116 20.62 -12.02 -19.52
C MET A 116 21.36 -10.67 -19.44
N LEU A 117 21.41 -10.05 -18.26
CA LEU A 117 22.18 -8.82 -18.03
C LEU A 117 23.65 -8.99 -18.42
N ARG A 118 24.29 -10.09 -18.00
CA ARG A 118 25.67 -10.41 -18.37
C ARG A 118 25.85 -10.43 -19.89
N THR A 119 24.96 -11.14 -20.59
CA THR A 119 25.03 -11.28 -22.06
C THR A 119 24.87 -9.92 -22.75
N GLU A 120 23.90 -9.11 -22.33
CA GLU A 120 23.67 -7.79 -22.92
C GLU A 120 24.83 -6.82 -22.68
N MET A 121 25.34 -6.80 -21.45
CA MET A 121 26.48 -5.93 -21.08
C MET A 121 27.74 -6.33 -21.86
N GLN A 122 27.99 -7.63 -22.05
CA GLN A 122 29.09 -8.13 -22.87
C GLN A 122 28.95 -7.73 -24.33
N ALA A 123 27.75 -7.85 -24.89
CA ALA A 123 27.46 -7.46 -26.26
C ALA A 123 27.68 -5.95 -26.51
N GLU A 124 27.46 -5.11 -25.48
CA GLU A 124 27.73 -3.67 -25.51
C GLU A 124 29.21 -3.30 -25.18
N GLY A 125 30.06 -4.30 -24.92
CA GLY A 125 31.45 -4.05 -24.52
C GLY A 125 31.61 -3.39 -23.14
N ARG A 126 30.60 -3.47 -22.29
CA ARG A 126 30.63 -2.91 -20.93
C ARG A 126 31.44 -3.81 -20.00
N GLN A 127 32.12 -3.18 -19.06
CA GLN A 127 32.79 -3.89 -17.99
C GLN A 127 31.75 -4.59 -17.09
N LEU A 128 31.93 -5.90 -16.88
CA LEU A 128 31.05 -6.68 -16.03
C LEU A 128 31.33 -6.42 -14.53
N PRO A 129 30.29 -6.17 -13.74
CA PRO A 129 30.46 -6.15 -12.29
C PRO A 129 30.70 -7.56 -11.73
N PRO A 130 31.22 -7.70 -10.50
CA PRO A 130 31.31 -8.99 -9.82
C PRO A 130 29.93 -9.69 -9.74
N ASP A 131 29.93 -11.03 -9.72
CA ASP A 131 28.68 -11.83 -9.77
C ASP A 131 27.67 -11.45 -8.68
N ALA A 132 28.12 -11.17 -7.46
CA ALA A 132 27.25 -10.72 -6.38
C ALA A 132 26.58 -9.36 -6.66
N ALA A 133 27.27 -8.45 -7.36
CA ALA A 133 26.73 -7.17 -7.76
C ALA A 133 25.77 -7.33 -8.96
N LEU A 134 26.08 -8.23 -9.89
CA LEU A 134 25.20 -8.57 -11.00
C LEU A 134 23.87 -9.18 -10.51
N LEU A 135 23.93 -10.05 -9.51
CA LEU A 135 22.71 -10.62 -8.91
C LEU A 135 21.88 -9.56 -8.17
N ARG A 136 22.51 -8.61 -7.49
CA ARG A 136 21.80 -7.46 -6.89
C ARG A 136 21.10 -6.62 -7.96
N LEU A 137 21.81 -6.31 -9.05
CA LEU A 137 21.25 -5.57 -10.17
C LEU A 137 20.06 -6.32 -10.79
N ALA A 138 20.14 -7.64 -10.95
CA ALA A 138 19.05 -8.47 -11.44
C ALA A 138 17.81 -8.43 -10.51
N ARG A 139 18.01 -8.39 -9.19
CA ARG A 139 16.90 -8.26 -8.22
C ARG A 139 16.25 -6.88 -8.28
N GLU A 140 17.01 -5.81 -8.42
CA GLU A 140 16.49 -4.45 -8.60
C GLU A 140 15.74 -4.32 -9.91
N LEU A 141 16.29 -4.90 -11.00
CA LEU A 141 15.64 -5.00 -12.28
C LEU A 141 14.29 -5.72 -12.15
N ALA A 142 14.27 -6.90 -11.55
CA ALA A 142 13.04 -7.67 -11.32
C ALA A 142 12.00 -6.85 -10.54
N SER A 143 12.42 -6.15 -9.48
CA SER A 143 11.53 -5.28 -8.69
C SER A 143 10.96 -4.12 -9.53
N THR A 144 11.77 -3.54 -10.41
CA THR A 144 11.31 -2.47 -11.32
C THR A 144 10.33 -3.02 -12.36
N MET A 145 10.63 -4.20 -12.93
CA MET A 145 9.69 -4.89 -13.81
C MET A 145 8.36 -5.18 -13.14
N ASP A 146 8.37 -5.64 -11.88
CA ASP A 146 7.13 -5.92 -11.13
C ASP A 146 6.29 -4.65 -10.92
N ARG A 147 6.92 -3.50 -10.68
CA ARG A 147 6.23 -2.21 -10.57
C ARG A 147 5.57 -1.80 -11.89
N LEU A 148 6.29 -1.93 -13.01
CA LEU A 148 5.75 -1.63 -14.33
C LEU A 148 4.61 -2.58 -14.71
N LEU A 149 4.78 -3.88 -14.46
CA LEU A 149 3.74 -4.88 -14.70
C LEU A 149 2.50 -4.63 -13.82
N ALA A 150 2.68 -4.24 -12.56
CA ALA A 150 1.57 -3.87 -11.68
C ALA A 150 0.78 -2.66 -12.23
N GLU A 151 1.47 -1.70 -12.82
CA GLU A 151 0.86 -0.54 -13.49
C GLU A 151 0.38 -0.84 -14.91
N GLN A 152 0.56 -2.08 -15.39
CA GLN A 152 0.20 -2.52 -16.75
C GLN A 152 0.94 -1.74 -17.86
N VAL A 153 2.18 -1.31 -17.59
CA VAL A 153 3.07 -0.64 -18.55
C VAL A 153 3.84 -1.70 -19.33
N ALA A 154 3.73 -1.65 -20.66
CA ALA A 154 4.48 -2.56 -21.53
C ALA A 154 5.95 -2.11 -21.71
N PRO A 155 6.89 -3.04 -21.99
CA PRO A 155 8.28 -2.69 -22.26
C PRO A 155 8.44 -1.67 -23.39
N ASP A 156 7.62 -1.79 -24.40
CA ASP A 156 7.66 -0.94 -25.59
C ASP A 156 7.23 0.51 -25.29
N ASP A 157 6.37 0.71 -24.29
CA ASP A 157 5.96 2.04 -23.81
C ASP A 157 7.14 2.85 -23.26
N LEU A 158 8.16 2.16 -22.70
CA LEU A 158 9.37 2.81 -22.19
C LEU A 158 10.29 3.34 -23.28
N LEU A 159 10.17 2.82 -24.49
CA LEU A 159 10.94 3.24 -25.66
C LEU A 159 10.19 4.28 -26.50
N GLY A 160 8.97 4.65 -26.11
CA GLY A 160 8.18 5.67 -26.78
C GLY A 160 8.80 7.06 -26.68
N ASP A 161 8.58 7.89 -27.73
CA ASP A 161 9.13 9.24 -27.83
C ASP A 161 8.80 10.12 -26.60
N ALA A 162 7.65 9.92 -25.99
CA ALA A 162 7.24 10.68 -24.80
C ALA A 162 8.20 10.43 -23.62
N VAL A 163 8.59 9.17 -23.37
CA VAL A 163 9.52 8.81 -22.29
C VAL A 163 10.94 9.23 -22.67
N LEU A 164 11.37 8.96 -23.92
CA LEU A 164 12.70 9.31 -24.38
C LEU A 164 12.93 10.82 -24.43
N ASN A 165 11.92 11.63 -24.75
CA ASN A 165 12.00 13.09 -24.73
C ASN A 165 12.07 13.66 -23.31
N GLU A 166 11.34 13.09 -22.36
CA GLU A 166 11.46 13.48 -20.94
C GLU A 166 12.85 13.12 -20.37
N VAL A 167 13.40 11.98 -20.79
CA VAL A 167 14.74 11.52 -20.41
C VAL A 167 15.84 12.17 -21.27
N GLY A 168 15.51 12.66 -22.44
CA GLY A 168 16.45 13.24 -23.42
C GLY A 168 17.21 14.48 -22.93
N SER A 169 16.70 15.15 -21.88
CA SER A 169 17.42 16.21 -21.16
C SER A 169 18.37 15.67 -20.09
N LEU A 170 18.32 14.38 -19.80
CA LEU A 170 19.19 13.68 -18.88
C LEU A 170 20.36 13.04 -19.65
N ALA A 171 21.51 12.85 -19.01
CA ALA A 171 22.73 12.36 -19.64
C ALA A 171 22.51 11.05 -20.44
N ASN A 172 23.28 10.85 -21.51
CA ASN A 172 23.25 9.66 -22.39
C ASN A 172 23.25 8.31 -21.63
N HIS A 173 23.87 8.28 -20.47
CA HIS A 173 23.87 7.15 -19.54
C HIS A 173 22.46 6.65 -19.17
N TRP A 174 21.48 7.54 -18.99
CA TRP A 174 20.09 7.14 -18.67
C TRP A 174 19.40 6.48 -19.86
N GLN A 175 19.61 7.01 -21.07
CA GLN A 175 19.06 6.40 -22.27
C GLN A 175 19.60 4.99 -22.51
N ASP A 176 20.92 4.79 -22.32
CA ASP A 176 21.55 3.49 -22.46
C ASP A 176 21.04 2.50 -21.40
N SER A 177 20.79 2.98 -20.18
CA SER A 177 20.21 2.16 -19.10
C SER A 177 18.77 1.73 -19.42
N ILE A 178 17.94 2.62 -19.96
CA ILE A 178 16.57 2.30 -20.37
C ILE A 178 16.57 1.31 -21.54
N ARG A 179 17.44 1.49 -22.53
CA ARG A 179 17.56 0.55 -23.66
C ARG A 179 18.00 -0.85 -23.20
N LEU A 180 19.00 -0.92 -22.31
CA LEU A 180 19.41 -2.19 -21.72
C LEU A 180 18.26 -2.86 -20.97
N PHE A 181 17.56 -2.09 -20.13
CA PHE A 181 16.40 -2.55 -19.38
C PHE A 181 15.32 -3.13 -20.32
N ALA A 182 14.94 -2.39 -21.35
CA ALA A 182 13.90 -2.81 -22.29
C ALA A 182 14.29 -4.10 -23.05
N ARG A 183 15.57 -4.22 -23.51
CA ARG A 183 16.04 -5.44 -24.18
C ARG A 183 16.01 -6.67 -23.25
N VAL A 184 16.47 -6.52 -22.01
CA VAL A 184 16.42 -7.61 -21.04
C VAL A 184 14.98 -8.00 -20.77
N GLN A 185 14.08 -7.03 -20.63
CA GLN A 185 12.65 -7.28 -20.39
C GLN A 185 11.99 -8.00 -21.59
N GLN A 186 12.28 -7.60 -22.83
CA GLN A 186 11.78 -8.26 -24.02
C GLN A 186 12.27 -9.72 -24.12
N ARG A 187 13.58 -9.97 -23.87
CA ARG A 187 14.12 -11.33 -23.84
C ARG A 187 13.50 -12.17 -22.72
N TRP A 188 13.30 -11.57 -21.56
CA TRP A 188 12.66 -12.24 -20.44
C TRP A 188 11.23 -12.67 -20.80
N ARG A 189 10.46 -11.76 -21.40
CA ARG A 189 9.11 -12.06 -21.86
C ARG A 189 9.09 -13.24 -22.85
N ALA A 190 9.95 -13.21 -23.86
CA ALA A 190 10.07 -14.33 -24.81
C ALA A 190 10.39 -15.65 -24.10
N ARG A 191 11.27 -15.62 -23.09
CA ARG A 191 11.62 -16.82 -22.29
C ARG A 191 10.43 -17.36 -21.49
N LEU A 192 9.61 -16.49 -20.94
CA LEU A 192 8.39 -16.88 -20.22
C LEU A 192 7.37 -17.51 -21.17
N ASP A 193 7.18 -16.90 -22.35
CA ASP A 193 6.26 -17.41 -23.38
C ASP A 193 6.67 -18.83 -23.84
N GLU A 194 7.97 -19.07 -24.08
CA GLU A 194 8.51 -20.41 -24.43
C GLU A 194 8.16 -21.48 -23.38
N ARG A 195 8.01 -21.11 -22.12
CA ARG A 195 7.75 -22.01 -20.99
C ARG A 195 6.30 -22.05 -20.53
N SER A 196 5.45 -21.25 -21.14
CA SER A 196 4.07 -21.05 -20.66
C SER A 196 4.01 -20.62 -19.18
N GLU A 197 4.94 -19.78 -18.76
CA GLU A 197 5.02 -19.18 -17.44
C GLU A 197 4.78 -17.67 -17.52
N ILE A 198 4.48 -17.05 -16.39
CA ILE A 198 4.32 -15.58 -16.28
C ILE A 198 5.01 -15.04 -15.03
N ASP A 199 5.22 -13.73 -14.98
CA ASP A 199 5.66 -13.05 -13.77
C ASP A 199 4.57 -13.05 -12.70
N ALA A 200 4.96 -13.09 -11.42
CA ALA A 200 4.04 -13.07 -10.30
C ALA A 200 3.13 -11.82 -10.32
N ALA A 201 3.66 -10.65 -10.71
CA ALA A 201 2.87 -9.43 -10.85
C ALA A 201 1.80 -9.54 -11.95
N THR A 202 2.14 -10.14 -13.09
CA THR A 202 1.19 -10.40 -14.18
C THR A 202 0.11 -11.37 -13.73
N ARG A 203 0.49 -12.48 -13.08
CA ARG A 203 -0.46 -13.46 -12.55
C ARG A 203 -1.44 -12.84 -11.57
N ARG A 204 -0.95 -12.00 -10.68
CA ARG A 204 -1.79 -11.25 -9.74
C ARG A 204 -2.81 -10.36 -10.44
N ASN A 205 -2.40 -9.61 -11.47
CA ASN A 205 -3.32 -8.78 -12.23
C ASN A 205 -4.41 -9.62 -12.91
N LEU A 206 -4.06 -10.74 -13.52
CA LEU A 206 -5.01 -11.66 -14.15
C LEU A 206 -6.00 -12.25 -13.12
N LEU A 207 -5.53 -12.60 -11.92
CA LEU A 207 -6.39 -13.06 -10.82
C LEU A 207 -7.39 -11.97 -10.39
N PHE A 208 -6.96 -10.73 -10.25
CA PHE A 208 -7.84 -9.60 -9.92
C PHE A 208 -8.88 -9.35 -11.00
N GLU A 209 -8.48 -9.38 -12.26
CA GLU A 209 -9.38 -9.18 -13.40
C GLU A 209 -10.41 -10.31 -13.50
N ARG A 210 -9.98 -11.56 -13.29
CA ARG A 210 -10.87 -12.71 -13.25
C ARG A 210 -11.87 -12.61 -12.11
N ALA A 211 -11.41 -12.28 -10.91
CA ALA A 211 -12.29 -12.05 -9.77
C ALA A 211 -13.31 -10.95 -10.04
N ALA A 212 -12.86 -9.82 -10.57
CA ALA A 212 -13.71 -8.70 -10.89
C ALA A 212 -14.78 -9.06 -11.93
N ARG A 213 -14.44 -9.88 -12.93
CA ARG A 213 -15.39 -10.39 -13.92
C ARG A 213 -16.41 -11.34 -13.28
N LYS A 214 -15.91 -12.37 -12.59
CA LYS A 214 -16.74 -13.39 -11.94
C LYS A 214 -17.74 -12.79 -10.95
N TRP A 215 -17.30 -11.84 -10.14
CA TRP A 215 -18.16 -11.21 -9.12
C TRP A 215 -19.17 -10.22 -9.68
N ARG A 216 -18.95 -9.69 -10.89
CA ARG A 216 -19.99 -8.94 -11.62
C ARG A 216 -21.07 -9.87 -12.17
N GLU A 217 -20.67 -11.01 -12.72
CA GLU A 217 -21.58 -12.00 -13.30
C GLU A 217 -22.35 -12.78 -12.23
N THR A 218 -21.64 -13.17 -11.18
CA THR A 218 -22.18 -13.96 -10.07
C THR A 218 -21.69 -13.37 -8.75
N PRO A 219 -22.44 -12.40 -8.19
CA PRO A 219 -22.06 -11.78 -6.92
C PRO A 219 -21.99 -12.80 -5.77
N PRO A 220 -20.95 -12.73 -4.91
CA PRO A 220 -20.85 -13.58 -3.74
C PRO A 220 -22.02 -13.35 -2.78
N THR A 221 -22.49 -14.43 -2.16
CA THR A 221 -23.57 -14.37 -1.13
C THR A 221 -23.03 -13.98 0.24
N THR A 222 -21.71 -14.04 0.43
CA THR A 222 -21.03 -13.68 1.68
C THR A 222 -20.41 -12.28 1.57
N PRO A 223 -20.31 -11.54 2.69
CA PRO A 223 -19.74 -10.21 2.69
C PRO A 223 -18.27 -10.20 2.31
N ILE A 224 -17.86 -9.23 1.47
CA ILE A 224 -16.46 -8.96 1.12
C ILE A 224 -16.14 -7.49 1.40
N VAL A 225 -15.16 -7.24 2.26
CA VAL A 225 -14.73 -5.89 2.60
C VAL A 225 -13.24 -5.74 2.30
N ALA A 226 -12.85 -4.72 1.54
CA ALA A 226 -11.45 -4.33 1.37
C ALA A 226 -11.14 -3.15 2.30
N ALA A 227 -10.10 -3.25 3.12
CA ALA A 227 -9.78 -2.24 4.10
C ALA A 227 -8.28 -1.90 4.12
N GLY A 228 -7.97 -0.59 4.18
CA GLY A 228 -6.61 -0.10 4.28
C GLY A 228 -5.79 -0.22 2.98
N VAL A 229 -6.41 -0.58 1.88
CA VAL A 229 -5.75 -0.71 0.57
C VAL A 229 -5.56 0.68 -0.04
N THR A 230 -4.31 1.06 -0.30
CA THR A 230 -3.93 2.36 -0.89
C THR A 230 -3.27 2.21 -2.26
N SER A 231 -2.93 0.99 -2.67
CA SER A 231 -2.38 0.75 -4.00
C SER A 231 -3.41 1.09 -5.07
N ALA A 232 -2.98 1.92 -6.02
CA ALA A 232 -3.81 2.35 -7.14
C ALA A 232 -3.59 1.49 -8.41
N ALA A 233 -2.90 0.33 -8.33
CA ALA A 233 -2.68 -0.55 -9.48
C ALA A 233 -3.99 -0.80 -10.24
N PRO A 234 -4.02 -0.65 -11.59
CA PRO A 234 -5.25 -0.62 -12.37
C PRO A 234 -6.14 -1.86 -12.19
N ALA A 235 -5.56 -3.06 -12.18
CA ALA A 235 -6.31 -4.30 -11.99
C ALA A 235 -6.94 -4.38 -10.59
N LEU A 236 -6.22 -3.94 -9.57
CA LEU A 236 -6.72 -3.88 -8.20
C LEU A 236 -7.81 -2.81 -8.04
N ALA A 237 -7.64 -1.62 -8.64
CA ALA A 237 -8.65 -0.57 -8.60
C ALA A 237 -9.98 -1.04 -9.22
N ARG A 238 -9.92 -1.78 -10.36
CA ARG A 238 -11.10 -2.41 -10.97
C ARG A 238 -11.77 -3.43 -10.05
N LEU A 239 -10.99 -4.25 -9.35
CA LEU A 239 -11.52 -5.20 -8.36
C LEU A 239 -12.17 -4.48 -7.18
N LEU A 240 -11.51 -3.44 -6.64
CA LEU A 240 -12.06 -2.64 -5.54
C LEU A 240 -13.36 -1.95 -5.93
N ARG A 241 -13.49 -1.47 -7.19
CA ARG A 241 -14.75 -0.92 -7.68
C ARG A 241 -15.84 -1.98 -7.66
N VAL A 242 -15.56 -3.19 -8.14
CA VAL A 242 -16.55 -4.29 -8.10
C VAL A 242 -16.97 -4.61 -6.67
N ILE A 243 -16.00 -4.69 -5.73
CA ILE A 243 -16.31 -4.93 -4.32
C ILE A 243 -17.22 -3.84 -3.75
N ALA A 244 -16.96 -2.57 -4.10
CA ALA A 244 -17.79 -1.45 -3.65
C ALA A 244 -19.23 -1.52 -4.16
N ASP A 245 -19.45 -2.13 -5.31
CA ASP A 245 -20.76 -2.30 -5.94
C ASP A 245 -21.49 -3.59 -5.49
N LEU A 246 -20.79 -4.57 -4.86
CA LEU A 246 -21.41 -5.81 -4.38
C LEU A 246 -22.53 -5.54 -3.35
N PRO A 247 -23.60 -6.34 -3.31
CA PRO A 247 -24.72 -6.18 -2.34
C PRO A 247 -24.28 -6.15 -0.88
N GLN A 248 -23.25 -6.91 -0.51
CA GLN A 248 -22.66 -6.97 0.83
C GLN A 248 -21.16 -6.61 0.81
N GLY A 249 -20.76 -5.78 -0.17
CA GLY A 249 -19.38 -5.33 -0.29
C GLY A 249 -19.16 -3.94 0.32
N ALA A 250 -17.90 -3.63 0.63
CA ALA A 250 -17.48 -2.29 1.01
C ALA A 250 -15.96 -2.11 0.79
N VAL A 251 -15.54 -0.87 0.50
CA VAL A 251 -14.14 -0.46 0.48
C VAL A 251 -13.93 0.61 1.54
N ILE A 252 -12.93 0.42 2.41
CA ILE A 252 -12.66 1.31 3.53
C ILE A 252 -11.24 1.83 3.38
N LEU A 253 -11.14 3.10 2.98
CA LEU A 253 -9.87 3.78 2.72
C LEU A 253 -9.30 4.36 4.02
N PRO A 254 -7.97 4.33 4.21
CA PRO A 254 -7.34 5.03 5.29
C PRO A 254 -7.15 6.50 4.89
N ASP A 255 -7.54 7.40 5.79
CA ASP A 255 -7.19 8.82 5.76
C ASP A 255 -7.43 9.57 4.44
N LEU A 256 -8.46 9.21 3.68
CA LEU A 256 -8.91 10.10 2.61
C LEU A 256 -9.49 11.37 3.25
N ASP A 257 -8.91 12.51 2.93
CA ASP A 257 -9.33 13.79 3.46
C ASP A 257 -10.63 14.28 2.81
N LEU A 258 -11.74 14.01 3.47
CA LEU A 258 -13.06 14.45 3.02
C LEU A 258 -13.32 15.94 3.30
N ALA A 259 -12.46 16.59 4.10
CA ALA A 259 -12.59 18.00 4.45
C ALA A 259 -11.71 18.92 3.59
N MET A 260 -10.80 18.37 2.79
CA MET A 260 -9.96 19.16 1.88
C MET A 260 -10.81 19.94 0.87
N GLY A 261 -10.54 21.22 0.69
CA GLY A 261 -11.23 22.07 -0.29
C GLY A 261 -11.12 21.54 -1.71
N GLU A 262 -12.11 21.79 -2.56
CA GLU A 262 -12.13 21.33 -3.95
C GLU A 262 -10.97 21.89 -4.76
N GLU A 263 -10.60 23.15 -4.55
CA GLU A 263 -9.45 23.79 -5.19
C GLU A 263 -8.15 23.05 -4.86
N ALA A 264 -7.89 22.82 -3.55
CA ALA A 264 -6.70 22.07 -3.10
C ALA A 264 -6.69 20.62 -3.63
N TRP A 265 -7.85 19.98 -3.69
CA TRP A 265 -8.00 18.66 -4.30
C TRP A 265 -7.72 18.68 -5.81
N GLY A 266 -8.16 19.74 -6.52
CA GLY A 266 -7.86 19.97 -7.93
C GLY A 266 -6.35 20.07 -8.16
N GLU A 267 -5.65 20.85 -7.36
CA GLU A 267 -4.22 21.10 -7.45
C GLU A 267 -3.32 19.90 -7.15
N LEU A 268 -3.86 18.80 -6.63
CA LEU A 268 -3.13 17.53 -6.58
C LEU A 268 -2.75 17.03 -7.98
N GLY A 269 -3.36 17.56 -9.02
CA GLY A 269 -3.09 17.21 -10.40
C GLY A 269 -4.04 16.17 -10.97
N ARG A 270 -3.72 15.66 -12.15
CA ARG A 270 -4.58 14.77 -12.93
C ARG A 270 -4.79 13.40 -12.29
N ALA A 271 -3.77 12.85 -11.68
CA ALA A 271 -3.84 11.58 -10.96
C ALA A 271 -4.55 10.47 -11.76
N GLY A 272 -4.10 10.21 -12.97
CA GLY A 272 -4.65 9.15 -13.81
C GLY A 272 -5.93 9.49 -14.58
N GLN A 273 -6.40 10.74 -14.54
CA GLN A 273 -7.56 11.22 -15.29
C GLN A 273 -7.16 12.32 -16.27
N ALA A 274 -7.49 12.16 -17.53
CA ALA A 274 -7.28 13.20 -18.54
C ALA A 274 -8.32 14.32 -18.40
N ASP A 275 -7.90 15.56 -18.65
CA ASP A 275 -8.82 16.71 -18.67
C ASP A 275 -9.76 16.66 -19.87
N GLU A 276 -9.26 16.10 -21.00
CA GLU A 276 -10.01 15.93 -22.25
C GLU A 276 -9.87 14.48 -22.75
N PRO A 277 -10.85 13.96 -23.50
CA PRO A 277 -10.75 12.63 -24.10
C PRO A 277 -9.49 12.47 -24.97
N GLY A 278 -8.67 11.46 -24.67
CA GLY A 278 -7.40 11.21 -25.35
C GLY A 278 -6.23 12.07 -24.87
N GLY A 279 -6.43 12.95 -23.89
CA GLY A 279 -5.38 13.74 -23.27
C GLY A 279 -4.48 12.92 -22.33
N ALA A 280 -3.35 13.54 -21.91
CA ALA A 280 -2.45 12.93 -20.96
C ALA A 280 -3.12 12.75 -19.60
N VAL A 281 -3.01 11.56 -19.03
CA VAL A 281 -3.59 11.18 -17.71
C VAL A 281 -2.73 11.61 -16.51
N PHE A 282 -1.49 12.02 -16.77
CA PHE A 282 -0.55 12.56 -15.79
C PHE A 282 0.04 13.86 -16.30
N ALA A 283 0.38 14.76 -15.41
CA ALA A 283 1.05 16.01 -15.73
C ALA A 283 2.33 16.17 -14.91
N ARG A 284 3.31 16.91 -15.46
CA ARG A 284 4.58 17.20 -14.79
C ARG A 284 4.40 17.93 -13.44
N GLY A 285 3.29 18.66 -13.30
CA GLY A 285 2.92 19.40 -12.08
C GLY A 285 2.12 18.58 -11.07
N ASP A 286 1.84 17.31 -11.33
CA ASP A 286 1.10 16.45 -10.39
C ASP A 286 1.85 16.35 -9.05
N ALA A 287 1.13 16.53 -7.95
CA ALA A 287 1.68 16.51 -6.59
C ALA A 287 1.91 15.07 -6.10
N VAL A 288 2.71 14.28 -6.83
CA VAL A 288 2.90 12.83 -6.61
C VAL A 288 3.43 12.47 -5.22
N THR A 289 4.08 13.40 -4.52
CA THR A 289 4.58 13.21 -3.16
C THR A 289 3.55 13.57 -2.08
N HIS A 290 2.43 14.17 -2.47
CA HIS A 290 1.38 14.55 -1.53
C HIS A 290 0.66 13.30 -1.01
N PRO A 291 0.38 13.18 0.31
CA PRO A 291 -0.27 11.98 0.89
C PRO A 291 -1.60 11.61 0.24
N GLN A 292 -2.39 12.60 -0.22
CA GLN A 292 -3.69 12.38 -0.85
C GLN A 292 -3.62 12.06 -2.34
N TYR A 293 -2.46 12.22 -3.00
CA TYR A 293 -2.33 11.99 -4.45
C TYR A 293 -2.66 10.55 -4.84
N HIS A 294 -2.09 9.58 -4.14
CA HIS A 294 -2.32 8.16 -4.43
C HIS A 294 -3.77 7.72 -4.17
N LEU A 295 -4.43 8.32 -3.18
CA LEU A 295 -5.85 8.08 -2.93
C LEU A 295 -6.72 8.70 -4.03
N LYS A 296 -6.36 9.89 -4.53
CA LYS A 296 -7.00 10.50 -5.71
C LYS A 296 -6.83 9.61 -6.94
N LEU A 297 -5.61 9.13 -7.20
CA LEU A 297 -5.32 8.20 -8.29
C LEU A 297 -6.15 6.91 -8.17
N LEU A 298 -6.26 6.35 -6.98
CA LEU A 298 -7.07 5.17 -6.73
C LEU A 298 -8.55 5.44 -7.03
N LEU A 299 -9.11 6.53 -6.53
CA LEU A 299 -10.51 6.91 -6.77
C LEU A 299 -10.78 7.11 -8.27
N ASN A 300 -9.91 7.83 -8.97
CA ASN A 300 -10.03 8.06 -10.41
C ASN A 300 -10.02 6.73 -11.19
N ARG A 301 -9.11 5.80 -10.85
CA ARG A 301 -9.04 4.46 -11.46
C ARG A 301 -10.24 3.56 -11.10
N MET A 302 -10.86 3.78 -9.96
CA MET A 302 -12.12 3.14 -9.59
C MET A 302 -13.32 3.78 -10.28
N GLY A 303 -13.19 4.96 -10.89
CA GLY A 303 -14.29 5.74 -11.44
C GLY A 303 -15.25 6.23 -10.35
N VAL A 304 -14.69 6.75 -9.24
CA VAL A 304 -15.43 7.23 -8.07
C VAL A 304 -15.03 8.66 -7.75
N ALA A 305 -16.03 9.53 -7.62
CA ALA A 305 -15.79 10.88 -7.16
C ALA A 305 -15.57 10.92 -5.64
N ARG A 306 -14.70 11.84 -5.16
CA ARG A 306 -14.47 12.01 -3.71
C ARG A 306 -15.75 12.23 -2.93
N GLY A 307 -16.71 12.96 -3.49
CA GLY A 307 -18.01 13.23 -2.86
C GLY A 307 -18.90 11.99 -2.67
N GLU A 308 -18.60 10.87 -3.34
CA GLU A 308 -19.30 9.59 -3.15
C GLU A 308 -18.75 8.81 -1.94
N VAL A 309 -17.56 9.16 -1.45
CA VAL A 309 -16.94 8.52 -0.29
C VAL A 309 -17.55 9.06 1.00
N ARG A 310 -17.96 8.15 1.88
CA ARG A 310 -18.61 8.50 3.14
C ARG A 310 -17.68 8.28 4.32
N PRO A 311 -17.82 9.01 5.43
CA PRO A 311 -17.07 8.70 6.64
C PRO A 311 -17.52 7.34 7.19
N TRP A 312 -16.54 6.46 7.49
CA TRP A 312 -16.78 5.22 8.19
C TRP A 312 -17.16 5.54 9.63
N HIS A 313 -17.92 4.72 10.25
CA HIS A 313 -18.37 4.77 11.64
C HIS A 313 -18.06 6.06 12.44
N ARG A 314 -19.08 6.85 12.76
CA ARG A 314 -18.94 8.14 13.48
C ARG A 314 -18.62 7.99 14.96
N ARG A 315 -18.95 6.86 15.57
CA ARG A 315 -18.64 6.54 16.98
C ARG A 315 -17.44 5.63 17.03
N GLY A 316 -16.41 6.00 17.70
CA GLY A 316 -15.21 5.18 17.84
C GLY A 316 -14.14 5.94 18.59
N ILE A 317 -13.16 5.21 19.06
CA ILE A 317 -12.02 5.70 19.82
C ILE A 317 -11.28 6.71 18.94
N SER A 318 -11.19 7.94 19.37
CA SER A 318 -10.34 8.94 18.74
C SER A 318 -8.93 8.78 19.32
N ALA A 319 -7.96 8.45 18.46
CA ALA A 319 -6.56 8.40 18.85
C ALA A 319 -5.99 9.81 19.08
N ALA A 320 -6.59 10.83 18.47
CA ALA A 320 -6.27 12.24 18.63
C ALA A 320 -7.52 13.10 18.47
N GLU A 321 -7.44 14.37 18.86
CA GLU A 321 -8.53 15.32 18.65
C GLU A 321 -8.76 15.59 17.15
N PRO A 322 -10.03 15.76 16.70
CA PRO A 322 -10.36 16.05 15.30
C PRO A 322 -9.65 17.30 14.75
N THR A 323 -9.40 18.31 15.58
CA THR A 323 -8.67 19.55 15.22
C THR A 323 -7.27 19.26 14.71
N ARG A 324 -6.64 18.17 15.16
CA ARG A 324 -5.33 17.73 14.70
C ARG A 324 -5.34 17.29 13.24
N SER A 325 -6.39 16.60 12.79
CA SER A 325 -6.55 16.24 11.38
C SER A 325 -6.64 17.46 10.48
N HIS A 326 -7.37 18.50 10.92
CA HIS A 326 -7.46 19.75 10.16
C HIS A 326 -6.11 20.47 10.08
N ALA A 327 -5.34 20.49 11.16
CA ALA A 327 -4.02 21.09 11.16
C ALA A 327 -3.05 20.34 10.22
N ILE A 328 -3.08 19.00 10.25
CA ILE A 328 -2.25 18.14 9.37
C ILE A 328 -2.64 18.34 7.90
N SER A 329 -3.93 18.30 7.58
CA SER A 329 -4.45 18.54 6.24
C SER A 329 -3.98 19.88 5.68
N SER A 330 -4.11 20.96 6.48
CA SER A 330 -3.71 22.29 6.07
C SER A 330 -2.19 22.47 5.99
N LEU A 331 -1.41 21.72 6.78
CA LEU A 331 0.06 21.77 6.74
C LEU A 331 0.64 21.21 5.43
N PHE A 332 0.00 20.21 4.86
CA PHE A 332 0.45 19.53 3.64
C PHE A 332 -0.32 19.97 2.38
N LEU A 333 -0.91 21.15 2.38
CA LEU A 333 -1.55 21.68 1.17
C LEU A 333 -0.56 21.80 0.00
N PRO A 334 -1.00 21.58 -1.24
CA PRO A 334 -0.21 21.87 -2.43
C PRO A 334 0.31 23.33 -2.41
N PRO A 335 1.46 23.63 -3.05
CA PRO A 335 2.10 24.94 -2.96
C PRO A 335 1.18 26.11 -3.27
N GLN A 336 0.30 25.98 -4.26
CA GLN A 336 -0.63 27.01 -4.69
C GLN A 336 -1.71 27.27 -3.62
N ALA A 337 -2.25 26.21 -3.02
CA ALA A 337 -3.25 26.29 -1.96
C ALA A 337 -2.64 26.61 -0.57
N SER A 338 -1.32 26.61 -0.43
CA SER A 338 -0.64 26.83 0.87
C SER A 338 -0.92 28.19 1.48
N ARG A 339 -1.32 29.19 0.69
CA ARG A 339 -1.75 30.51 1.17
C ARG A 339 -2.93 30.44 2.14
N ALA A 340 -3.80 29.43 1.99
CA ALA A 340 -4.91 29.20 2.92
C ALA A 340 -4.44 28.97 4.36
N TRP A 341 -3.17 28.57 4.58
CA TRP A 341 -2.58 28.46 5.92
C TRP A 341 -2.53 29.80 6.67
N ILE A 342 -2.30 30.90 5.95
CA ILE A 342 -2.20 32.25 6.52
C ILE A 342 -3.55 32.66 7.12
N ASP A 343 -4.63 32.37 6.41
CA ASP A 343 -5.99 32.75 6.76
C ASP A 343 -6.68 31.76 7.72
N LEU A 344 -6.01 30.63 8.01
CA LEU A 344 -6.54 29.60 8.89
C LEU A 344 -6.59 30.14 10.34
N ASP A 345 -7.70 29.91 11.02
CA ASP A 345 -7.83 30.25 12.44
C ASP A 345 -6.73 29.60 13.28
N ALA A 346 -6.21 30.34 14.26
CA ALA A 346 -5.10 29.90 15.12
C ALA A 346 -5.42 28.58 15.85
N SER A 347 -6.68 28.31 16.18
CA SER A 347 -7.10 27.05 16.80
C SER A 347 -6.93 25.84 15.87
N LYS A 348 -7.08 26.06 14.56
CA LYS A 348 -6.93 25.02 13.53
C LYS A 348 -5.48 24.78 13.08
N ARG A 349 -4.56 25.66 13.47
CA ARG A 349 -3.11 25.55 13.20
C ARG A 349 -2.33 24.83 14.30
N ARG A 350 -2.97 24.46 15.40
CA ARG A 350 -2.29 23.87 16.55
C ARG A 350 -2.03 22.37 16.35
N LEU A 351 -0.78 22.00 16.48
CA LEU A 351 -0.33 20.62 16.63
C LEU A 351 0.05 20.38 18.11
N SER A 352 -0.95 20.35 18.98
CA SER A 352 -0.72 20.11 20.41
C SER A 352 0.00 18.76 20.61
N GLY A 353 1.05 18.75 21.46
CA GLY A 353 1.85 17.57 21.74
C GLY A 353 2.90 17.23 20.68
N ALA A 354 3.03 18.01 19.59
CA ALA A 354 4.19 17.89 18.69
C ALA A 354 5.43 18.48 19.36
N ARG A 355 6.54 17.74 19.34
CA ARG A 355 7.85 18.18 19.85
C ARG A 355 8.89 17.95 18.77
N GLN A 356 9.82 18.87 18.62
CA GLN A 356 10.98 18.76 17.76
C GLN A 356 12.22 18.64 18.62
N ILE A 357 13.09 17.70 18.28
CA ILE A 357 14.38 17.49 18.93
C ILE A 357 15.45 17.51 17.86
N GLU A 358 16.47 18.34 18.06
CA GLU A 358 17.68 18.38 17.24
C GLU A 358 18.81 17.71 18.01
N SER A 359 19.50 16.78 17.39
CA SER A 359 20.62 16.04 17.96
C SER A 359 21.88 16.27 17.13
N ALA A 360 23.02 16.42 17.78
CA ALA A 360 24.30 16.69 17.11
C ALA A 360 24.83 15.44 16.37
N THR A 361 24.48 14.26 16.86
CA THR A 361 24.94 12.97 16.30
C THR A 361 23.79 11.97 16.18
N SER A 362 23.94 11.00 15.26
CA SER A 362 22.96 9.90 15.12
C SER A 362 22.84 9.02 16.36
N GLU A 363 23.86 9.01 17.22
CA GLU A 363 23.83 8.27 18.48
C GLU A 363 22.99 8.99 19.53
N GLU A 364 23.16 10.31 19.64
CA GLU A 364 22.30 11.15 20.50
C GLU A 364 20.85 11.13 20.06
N GLU A 365 20.60 11.15 18.74
CA GLU A 365 19.24 10.98 18.19
C GLU A 365 18.61 9.67 18.62
N ALA A 366 19.34 8.55 18.47
CA ALA A 366 18.84 7.23 18.87
C ALA A 366 18.57 7.15 20.38
N GLN A 367 19.41 7.77 21.19
CA GLN A 367 19.28 7.83 22.64
C GLN A 367 18.08 8.68 23.06
N ALA A 368 17.89 9.85 22.43
CA ALA A 368 16.76 10.74 22.70
C ALA A 368 15.44 10.03 22.34
N ILE A 369 15.36 9.36 21.19
CA ILE A 369 14.19 8.58 20.80
C ILE A 369 13.90 7.49 21.82
N ALA A 370 14.91 6.73 22.25
CA ALA A 370 14.74 5.64 23.21
C ALA A 370 14.25 6.15 24.57
N LEU A 371 14.75 7.31 25.04
CA LEU A 371 14.29 7.97 26.26
C LEU A 371 12.82 8.41 26.15
N MET A 372 12.42 9.00 25.02
CA MET A 372 11.03 9.39 24.76
C MET A 372 10.10 8.18 24.74
N VAL A 373 10.52 7.07 24.14
CA VAL A 373 9.76 5.82 24.14
C VAL A 373 9.59 5.32 25.56
N ARG A 374 10.67 5.29 26.36
CA ARG A 374 10.61 4.87 27.76
C ARG A 374 9.68 5.77 28.58
N GLU A 375 9.81 7.09 28.48
CA GLU A 375 8.91 8.06 29.14
C GLU A 375 7.45 7.77 28.80
N ALA A 376 7.17 7.54 27.51
CA ALA A 376 5.81 7.28 27.06
C ALA A 376 5.24 5.96 27.60
N LEU A 377 6.09 4.93 27.77
CA LEU A 377 5.70 3.62 28.30
C LEU A 377 5.50 3.60 29.81
N GLU A 378 5.80 4.68 30.53
CA GLU A 378 5.45 4.83 31.96
C GLU A 378 3.91 4.90 32.17
N VAL A 379 3.18 5.24 31.13
CA VAL A 379 1.71 5.18 31.14
C VAL A 379 1.29 3.76 30.77
N PRO A 380 0.57 3.03 31.67
CA PRO A 380 0.13 1.67 31.38
C PRO A 380 -0.64 1.55 30.07
N GLU A 381 -0.41 0.47 29.34
CA GLU A 381 -1.06 0.13 28.06
C GLU A 381 -0.83 1.14 26.90
N ARG A 382 0.00 2.17 27.12
CA ARG A 382 0.34 3.11 26.06
C ARG A 382 1.14 2.39 24.97
N ARG A 383 0.73 2.62 23.73
CA ARG A 383 1.45 2.14 22.52
C ARG A 383 2.30 3.27 21.96
N VAL A 384 3.53 2.93 21.60
CA VAL A 384 4.49 3.85 21.00
C VAL A 384 4.98 3.28 19.69
N ALA A 385 4.95 4.09 18.63
CA ALA A 385 5.52 3.73 17.34
C ALA A 385 6.71 4.64 17.03
N VAL A 386 7.82 4.04 16.66
CA VAL A 386 8.97 4.73 16.08
C VAL A 386 8.95 4.52 14.57
N VAL A 387 8.84 5.60 13.80
CA VAL A 387 8.79 5.53 12.34
C VAL A 387 10.07 6.15 11.78
N THR A 388 10.85 5.36 11.06
CA THR A 388 12.08 5.80 10.41
C THR A 388 12.34 5.04 9.12
N PRO A 389 12.80 5.69 8.04
CA PRO A 389 13.32 5.02 6.85
C PRO A 389 14.75 4.47 7.07
N ASP A 390 15.47 4.97 8.08
CA ASP A 390 16.85 4.57 8.37
C ASP A 390 16.90 3.31 9.25
N ARG A 391 17.32 2.19 8.63
CA ARG A 391 17.49 0.91 9.30
C ARG A 391 18.61 0.91 10.34
N SER A 392 19.60 1.79 10.20
CA SER A 392 20.69 1.89 11.17
C SER A 392 20.23 2.61 12.43
N LEU A 393 19.43 3.67 12.29
CA LEU A 393 18.77 4.35 13.39
C LEU A 393 17.83 3.39 14.16
N ALA A 394 16.96 2.66 13.44
CA ALA A 394 16.06 1.69 14.05
C ALA A 394 16.80 0.67 14.92
N ARG A 395 17.94 0.15 14.45
CA ARG A 395 18.76 -0.80 15.22
C ARG A 395 19.37 -0.18 16.47
N ARG A 396 19.90 1.05 16.38
CA ARG A 396 20.43 1.76 17.55
C ARG A 396 19.35 2.01 18.60
N VAL A 397 18.19 2.50 18.17
CA VAL A 397 17.04 2.70 19.09
C VAL A 397 16.67 1.39 19.78
N ALA A 398 16.51 0.29 19.03
CA ALA A 398 16.22 -1.03 19.63
C ALA A 398 17.29 -1.49 20.61
N GLN A 399 18.58 -1.21 20.33
CA GLN A 399 19.71 -1.52 21.23
C GLN A 399 19.61 -0.70 22.53
N HIS A 400 19.30 0.60 22.46
CA HIS A 400 19.10 1.42 23.66
C HIS A 400 17.91 0.97 24.49
N LEU A 401 16.77 0.61 23.84
CA LEU A 401 15.60 0.08 24.53
C LEU A 401 15.90 -1.23 25.25
N GLY A 402 16.75 -2.09 24.66
CA GLY A 402 17.22 -3.34 25.28
C GLY A 402 17.92 -3.15 26.63
N ARG A 403 18.54 -1.98 26.89
CA ARG A 403 19.15 -1.64 28.19
C ARG A 403 18.13 -1.60 29.33
N TRP A 404 16.88 -1.36 29.02
CA TRP A 404 15.75 -1.29 29.95
C TRP A 404 14.81 -2.50 29.83
N ASN A 405 15.28 -3.60 29.19
CA ASN A 405 14.49 -4.78 28.90
C ASN A 405 13.21 -4.51 28.10
N ILE A 406 13.22 -3.43 27.31
CA ILE A 406 12.13 -3.12 26.39
C ILE A 406 12.42 -3.81 25.06
N THR A 407 11.58 -4.77 24.69
CA THR A 407 11.67 -5.46 23.40
C THR A 407 10.88 -4.70 22.35
N ALA A 408 11.56 -4.17 21.32
CA ALA A 408 10.90 -3.51 20.20
C ALA A 408 10.39 -4.55 19.19
N ASP A 409 9.14 -4.38 18.73
CA ASP A 409 8.60 -5.11 17.58
C ASP A 409 9.05 -4.42 16.28
N ASP A 410 10.17 -4.91 15.73
CA ASP A 410 10.73 -4.39 14.47
C ASP A 410 9.98 -4.98 13.28
N THR A 411 9.08 -4.20 12.70
CA THR A 411 8.22 -4.64 11.57
C THR A 411 9.00 -5.05 10.32
N ALA A 412 10.23 -4.57 10.11
CA ALA A 412 11.06 -4.98 8.97
C ALA A 412 11.85 -6.26 9.23
N GLY A 413 11.80 -6.76 10.48
CA GLY A 413 12.51 -7.94 10.89
C GLY A 413 14.02 -7.75 10.98
N ARG A 414 14.70 -8.79 11.46
CA ARG A 414 16.15 -8.83 11.55
C ARG A 414 16.72 -9.72 10.44
N PRO A 415 17.63 -9.22 9.57
CA PRO A 415 18.26 -10.06 8.57
C PRO A 415 18.92 -11.29 9.20
N LEU A 416 18.73 -12.46 8.60
CA LEU A 416 19.28 -13.72 9.10
C LEU A 416 20.80 -13.63 9.30
N SER A 417 21.51 -12.96 8.39
CA SER A 417 22.96 -12.71 8.47
C SER A 417 23.41 -11.93 9.72
N LEU A 418 22.48 -11.26 10.42
CA LEU A 418 22.76 -10.56 11.68
C LEU A 418 22.38 -11.37 12.92
N THR A 419 21.88 -12.58 12.73
CA THR A 419 21.57 -13.52 13.81
C THR A 419 22.71 -14.49 14.04
N PRO A 420 22.87 -15.08 15.27
CA PRO A 420 23.87 -16.10 15.49
C PRO A 420 23.77 -17.27 14.50
N ALA A 421 22.56 -17.74 14.20
CA ALA A 421 22.32 -18.84 13.27
C ALA A 421 22.69 -18.51 11.82
N GLY A 422 22.58 -17.24 11.41
CA GLY A 422 22.95 -16.82 10.05
C GLY A 422 24.42 -16.46 9.87
N ARG A 423 25.21 -16.53 10.96
CA ARG A 423 26.67 -16.29 10.94
C ARG A 423 27.50 -17.57 10.98
N LEU A 424 26.84 -18.71 11.19
CA LEU A 424 27.41 -20.05 11.07
C LEU A 424 27.47 -20.47 9.61
#